data_3d2a4adbe08324d35078f339d67063cd
#
_entry.id   3d2a4adbe08324d35078f339d67063cd
#
_cell.length_a   1.000
_cell.length_b   1.000
_cell.length_c   1.000
_cell.angle_alpha   90.00
_cell.angle_beta   90.00
_cell.angle_gamma   90.00
#
_symmetry.space_group_name_H-M   'P 1'
#
loop_
_entity.id
_entity.type
_entity.pdbx_description
1 polymer ?
#
loop_
_entity_poly.entity_id
_entity_poly.type
_entity_poly.pdbx_seq_one_letter_code
_entity_poly.pdbx_strand_id
1 'polypeptide(L)'
;YPMSGHTRFATLICMEIDGVRVAHTGDQIFFSSPDGMAFGPGAQPFTNHVYKNGLDIGCYKQTLADLRAFQPDWILTGHTAPYQTSAEWYETIERGAKAFDEVHLSLMALGDDEVHFGAESQGGKLKPYQLLLPDGGTAQFTGWILNPFPTAQQATIELIGPDGWESEIVQVDLGPREQKDISI
;
A
#
# COMPACT_ATOMS: atom_id res chain seq x y z
N TYR A 1 -2.40 9.79 -3.46
CA TYR A 1 -1.47 8.66 -3.39
C TYR A 1 -2.24 7.35 -3.27
N PRO A 2 -1.78 6.25 -3.89
CA PRO A 2 -2.32 4.92 -3.60
C PRO A 2 -2.10 4.57 -2.13
N MET A 3 -3.11 3.99 -1.49
CA MET A 3 -3.08 3.69 -0.06
C MET A 3 -3.74 2.32 0.19
N SER A 4 -3.02 1.24 -0.11
CA SER A 4 -3.49 -0.10 0.26
C SER A 4 -3.43 -0.30 1.78
N GLY A 5 -4.26 -1.17 2.32
CA GLY A 5 -4.32 -1.47 3.74
C GLY A 5 -5.72 -1.88 4.17
N HIS A 6 -6.58 -0.96 4.56
CA HIS A 6 -7.97 -1.27 4.87
C HIS A 6 -8.69 -1.86 3.64
N THR A 7 -8.46 -1.29 2.47
CA THR A 7 -8.81 -1.89 1.19
C THR A 7 -7.62 -1.84 0.24
N ARG A 8 -7.61 -2.74 -0.78
CA ARG A 8 -6.54 -2.80 -1.76
C ARG A 8 -6.42 -1.54 -2.63
N PHE A 9 -7.52 -0.86 -2.88
CA PHE A 9 -7.63 0.27 -3.81
C PHE A 9 -7.96 1.60 -3.12
N ALA A 10 -7.69 1.71 -1.83
CA ALA A 10 -7.88 2.96 -1.12
C ALA A 10 -6.93 4.05 -1.64
N THR A 11 -7.33 5.30 -1.47
CA THR A 11 -6.57 6.48 -1.91
C THR A 11 -6.39 7.44 -0.76
N LEU A 12 -5.15 7.84 -0.53
CA LEU A 12 -4.81 8.98 0.33
C LEU A 12 -5.00 10.26 -0.47
N ILE A 13 -5.89 11.13 -0.02
CA ILE A 13 -6.15 12.44 -0.63
C ILE A 13 -5.47 13.50 0.21
N CYS A 14 -4.48 14.19 -0.38
CA CYS A 14 -3.75 15.28 0.23
C CYS A 14 -4.16 16.59 -0.43
N MET A 15 -4.48 17.60 0.36
CA MET A 15 -4.90 18.92 -0.11
C MET A 15 -4.43 20.03 0.83
N GLU A 16 -4.31 21.23 0.30
CA GLU A 16 -4.11 22.45 1.08
C GLU A 16 -5.31 23.36 0.89
N ILE A 17 -5.90 23.81 1.99
CA ILE A 17 -7.07 24.68 2.02
C ILE A 17 -6.74 25.85 2.92
N ASP A 18 -6.69 27.06 2.36
CA ASP A 18 -6.37 28.30 3.08
C ASP A 18 -5.08 28.23 3.92
N GLY A 19 -4.05 27.56 3.38
CA GLY A 19 -2.77 27.36 4.04
C GLY A 19 -2.74 26.26 5.08
N VAL A 20 -3.83 25.51 5.26
CA VAL A 20 -3.92 24.35 6.14
C VAL A 20 -3.78 23.06 5.30
N ARG A 21 -2.85 22.21 5.66
CA ARG A 21 -2.60 20.95 4.96
C ARG A 21 -3.44 19.84 5.58
N VAL A 22 -4.23 19.19 4.75
CA VAL A 22 -5.21 18.18 5.19
C VAL A 22 -4.98 16.90 4.40
N ALA A 23 -4.95 15.76 5.11
CA ALA A 23 -4.91 14.45 4.49
C ALA A 23 -6.15 13.64 4.86
N HIS A 24 -6.85 13.12 3.86
CA HIS A 24 -7.99 12.22 4.05
C HIS A 24 -7.53 10.78 3.87
N THR A 25 -7.59 10.00 4.95
CA THR A 25 -7.12 8.61 5.00
C THR A 25 -8.25 7.58 4.86
N GLY A 26 -9.49 8.04 4.61
CA GLY A 26 -10.63 7.13 4.60
C GLY A 26 -10.66 6.25 5.86
N ASP A 27 -10.84 4.96 5.65
CA ASP A 27 -10.94 3.98 6.74
C ASP A 27 -9.60 3.33 7.11
N GLN A 28 -8.49 3.75 6.51
CA GLN A 28 -7.16 3.17 6.77
C GLN A 28 -6.67 3.44 8.19
N ILE A 29 -6.90 4.65 8.70
CA ILE A 29 -6.51 5.06 10.04
C ILE A 29 -7.76 5.54 10.76
N PHE A 30 -8.06 4.91 11.87
CA PHE A 30 -9.14 5.31 12.76
C PHE A 30 -8.59 5.88 14.06
N PHE A 31 -9.49 6.46 14.83
CA PHE A 31 -9.25 6.88 16.19
C PHE A 31 -10.23 6.19 17.12
N SER A 32 -9.73 5.67 18.22
CA SER A 32 -10.57 5.15 19.30
C SER A 32 -10.17 5.76 20.62
N SER A 33 -11.16 6.07 21.44
CA SER A 33 -10.96 6.48 22.82
C SER A 33 -10.96 5.25 23.76
N PRO A 34 -10.46 5.41 25.02
CA PRO A 34 -10.42 4.34 25.98
C PRO A 34 -11.76 3.67 26.28
N ASP A 35 -12.86 4.38 26.08
CA ASP A 35 -14.23 3.88 26.21
C ASP A 35 -14.76 3.19 24.95
N GLY A 36 -13.93 3.06 23.90
CA GLY A 36 -14.30 2.44 22.63
C GLY A 36 -15.12 3.35 21.70
N MET A 37 -15.36 4.59 22.09
CA MET A 37 -16.04 5.57 21.22
C MET A 37 -15.05 6.19 20.25
N ALA A 38 -15.43 6.32 18.99
CA ALA A 38 -14.59 6.95 17.96
C ALA A 38 -14.37 8.47 18.17
N PHE A 39 -14.99 9.03 19.19
CA PHE A 39 -15.00 10.44 19.50
C PHE A 39 -14.85 10.65 20.99
N GLY A 40 -13.79 11.23 21.45
CA GLY A 40 -13.67 11.54 22.87
C GLY A 40 -12.27 11.97 23.28
N PRO A 41 -12.12 12.54 24.48
CA PRO A 41 -10.83 12.88 25.05
C PRO A 41 -9.92 11.64 25.14
N GLY A 42 -8.67 11.80 24.69
CA GLY A 42 -7.68 10.71 24.72
C GLY A 42 -7.83 9.67 23.62
N ALA A 43 -8.61 9.95 22.57
CA ALA A 43 -8.65 9.10 21.39
C ALA A 43 -7.26 8.93 20.77
N GLN A 44 -6.89 7.68 20.52
CA GLN A 44 -5.59 7.32 19.93
C GLN A 44 -5.76 6.79 18.51
N PRO A 45 -4.84 7.10 17.60
CA PRO A 45 -4.88 6.55 16.26
C PRO A 45 -4.52 5.06 16.27
N PHE A 46 -5.16 4.31 15.39
CA PHE A 46 -4.79 2.93 15.12
C PHE A 46 -4.93 2.60 13.63
N THR A 47 -4.17 1.61 13.19
CA THR A 47 -4.25 1.09 11.84
C THR A 47 -5.47 0.15 11.73
N ASN A 48 -6.39 0.48 10.82
CA ASN A 48 -7.60 -0.29 10.61
C ASN A 48 -7.42 -1.25 9.43
N HIS A 49 -7.15 -2.51 9.73
CA HIS A 49 -6.88 -3.52 8.74
C HIS A 49 -8.01 -4.56 8.63
N VAL A 50 -8.24 -5.03 7.43
CA VAL A 50 -9.21 -6.08 7.14
C VAL A 50 -8.52 -7.19 6.35
N TYR A 51 -8.17 -8.27 7.00
CA TYR A 51 -7.42 -9.39 6.41
C TYR A 51 -8.04 -9.96 5.12
N LYS A 52 -9.34 -9.88 4.98
CA LYS A 52 -10.05 -10.36 3.78
C LYS A 52 -9.78 -9.54 2.53
N ASN A 53 -9.21 -8.36 2.67
CA ASN A 53 -9.00 -7.43 1.56
C ASN A 53 -7.63 -7.60 0.86
N GLY A 54 -6.89 -8.65 1.20
CA GLY A 54 -5.61 -8.94 0.55
C GLY A 54 -4.61 -7.84 0.81
N LEU A 55 -4.19 -7.70 2.04
CA LEU A 55 -3.32 -6.62 2.49
C LEU A 55 -1.89 -6.81 2.02
N ASP A 56 -1.31 -5.74 1.54
CA ASP A 56 0.10 -5.68 1.17
C ASP A 56 0.98 -5.53 2.43
N ILE A 57 2.01 -6.34 2.60
CA ILE A 57 3.02 -6.11 3.63
C ILE A 57 3.70 -4.77 3.37
N GLY A 58 3.83 -3.95 4.41
CA GLY A 58 4.40 -2.61 4.30
C GLY A 58 3.43 -1.52 3.86
N CYS A 59 2.16 -1.83 3.60
CA CYS A 59 1.17 -0.84 3.14
C CYS A 59 0.99 0.33 4.12
N TYR A 60 0.98 0.08 5.42
CA TYR A 60 0.89 1.15 6.43
C TYR A 60 2.20 1.94 6.56
N LYS A 61 3.35 1.31 6.35
CA LYS A 61 4.64 2.01 6.30
C LYS A 61 4.71 2.96 5.10
N GLN A 62 4.20 2.53 3.95
CA GLN A 62 4.12 3.39 2.77
C GLN A 62 3.18 4.57 3.01
N THR A 63 1.98 4.32 3.55
CA THR A 63 1.05 5.40 3.92
C THR A 63 1.69 6.41 4.89
N LEU A 64 2.42 5.91 5.89
CA LEU A 64 3.13 6.77 6.84
C LEU A 64 4.25 7.59 6.16
N ALA A 65 4.97 7.01 5.21
CA ALA A 65 5.99 7.72 4.44
C ALA A 65 5.38 8.85 3.60
N ASP A 66 4.25 8.59 2.94
CA ASP A 66 3.52 9.59 2.15
C ASP A 66 2.97 10.72 3.05
N LEU A 67 2.42 10.39 4.21
CA LEU A 67 1.97 11.37 5.20
C LEU A 67 3.12 12.21 5.76
N ARG A 68 4.27 11.61 6.06
CA ARG A 68 5.47 12.34 6.50
C ARG A 68 6.04 13.26 5.42
N ALA A 69 5.99 12.84 4.15
CA ALA A 69 6.40 13.68 3.04
C ALA A 69 5.45 14.87 2.82
N PHE A 70 4.15 14.64 2.95
CA PHE A 70 3.14 15.69 2.82
C PHE A 70 3.05 16.58 4.06
N GLN A 71 3.27 16.05 5.27
CA GLN A 71 3.17 16.75 6.56
C GLN A 71 1.82 17.45 6.77
N PRO A 72 0.69 16.72 6.80
CA PRO A 72 -0.60 17.36 7.04
C PRO A 72 -0.70 17.92 8.46
N ASP A 73 -1.42 19.02 8.62
CA ASP A 73 -1.81 19.58 9.92
C ASP A 73 -2.96 18.77 10.52
N TRP A 74 -3.84 18.26 9.65
CA TRP A 74 -5.05 17.53 10.03
C TRP A 74 -5.22 16.24 9.24
N ILE A 75 -5.71 15.21 9.93
CA ILE A 75 -6.17 13.96 9.34
C ILE A 75 -7.70 13.92 9.39
N LEU A 76 -8.29 13.62 8.24
CA LEU A 76 -9.70 13.28 8.10
C LEU A 76 -9.82 11.78 7.87
N THR A 77 -10.64 11.12 8.69
CA THR A 77 -10.95 9.69 8.54
C THR A 77 -12.36 9.50 7.98
N GLY A 78 -12.72 8.27 7.60
CA GLY A 78 -14.04 7.98 7.08
C GLY A 78 -15.16 8.06 8.12
N HIS A 79 -14.86 7.78 9.39
CA HIS A 79 -15.87 7.57 10.44
C HIS A 79 -15.63 8.29 11.75
N THR A 80 -14.56 9.04 11.89
CA THR A 80 -14.23 9.77 13.13
C THR A 80 -14.06 11.26 12.91
N ALA A 81 -14.01 12.03 13.99
CA ALA A 81 -13.75 13.45 13.91
C ALA A 81 -12.37 13.77 13.31
N PRO A 82 -12.16 14.95 12.71
CA PRO A 82 -10.85 15.41 12.31
C PRO A 82 -9.87 15.43 13.49
N TYR A 83 -8.62 15.05 13.24
CA TYR A 83 -7.56 15.02 14.24
C TYR A 83 -6.35 15.83 13.78
N GLN A 84 -5.79 16.58 14.70
CA GLN A 84 -4.54 17.30 14.46
C GLN A 84 -3.36 16.35 14.61
N THR A 85 -2.43 16.41 13.67
CA THR A 85 -1.22 15.57 13.70
C THR A 85 -0.26 16.02 14.80
N SER A 86 0.50 15.07 15.35
CA SER A 86 1.57 15.33 16.30
C SER A 86 2.70 14.32 16.11
N ALA A 87 3.85 14.57 16.71
CA ALA A 87 4.95 13.60 16.70
C ALA A 87 4.52 12.25 17.30
N GLU A 88 3.80 12.28 18.43
CA GLU A 88 3.26 11.08 19.10
C GLU A 88 2.27 10.32 18.20
N TRP A 89 1.47 11.03 17.42
CA TRP A 89 0.58 10.43 16.44
C TRP A 89 1.36 9.60 15.41
N TYR A 90 2.43 10.16 14.83
CA TYR A 90 3.28 9.46 13.87
C TYR A 90 3.97 8.23 14.49
N GLU A 91 4.48 8.35 15.70
CA GLU A 91 5.09 7.22 16.43
C GLU A 91 4.09 6.10 16.69
N THR A 92 2.85 6.44 17.03
CA THR A 92 1.81 5.45 17.30
C THR A 92 1.43 4.68 16.04
N ILE A 93 1.26 5.36 14.89
CA ILE A 93 0.99 4.71 13.62
C ILE A 93 2.19 3.86 13.16
N GLU A 94 3.41 4.31 13.40
CA GLU A 94 4.62 3.55 13.06
C GLU A 94 4.73 2.23 13.84
N ARG A 95 4.44 2.28 15.15
CA ARG A 95 4.37 1.05 15.97
C ARG A 95 3.27 0.10 15.47
N GLY A 96 2.10 0.62 15.14
CA GLY A 96 1.00 -0.16 14.58
C GLY A 96 1.35 -0.81 13.24
N ALA A 97 1.97 -0.05 12.34
CA ALA A 97 2.42 -0.53 11.03
C ALA A 97 3.45 -1.66 11.16
N LYS A 98 4.42 -1.51 12.07
CA LYS A 98 5.42 -2.54 12.34
C LYS A 98 4.78 -3.81 12.93
N ALA A 99 3.95 -3.66 13.95
CA ALA A 99 3.27 -4.79 14.59
C ALA A 99 2.37 -5.54 13.59
N PHE A 100 1.70 -4.82 12.70
CA PHE A 100 0.88 -5.40 11.65
C PHE A 100 1.71 -6.30 10.70
N ASP A 101 2.85 -5.80 10.20
CA ASP A 101 3.72 -6.57 9.32
C ASP A 101 4.25 -7.84 10.01
N GLU A 102 4.66 -7.74 11.28
CA GLU A 102 5.18 -8.87 12.07
C GLU A 102 4.12 -9.96 12.26
N VAL A 103 2.90 -9.58 12.63
CA VAL A 103 1.78 -10.53 12.77
C VAL A 103 1.45 -11.16 11.42
N HIS A 104 1.37 -10.38 10.37
CA HIS A 104 1.02 -10.86 9.04
C HIS A 104 2.04 -11.87 8.53
N LEU A 105 3.33 -11.56 8.64
CA LEU A 105 4.40 -12.48 8.28
C LEU A 105 4.36 -13.78 9.10
N SER A 106 4.03 -13.70 10.39
CA SER A 106 3.94 -14.88 11.25
C SER A 106 2.77 -15.80 10.88
N LEU A 107 1.67 -15.24 10.38
CA LEU A 107 0.50 -16.00 9.91
C LEU A 107 0.72 -16.67 8.55
N MET A 108 1.71 -16.21 7.80
CA MET A 108 2.04 -16.67 6.46
C MET A 108 3.28 -17.57 6.44
N ALA A 109 3.67 -18.16 7.55
CA ALA A 109 4.79 -19.08 7.63
C ALA A 109 4.51 -20.34 6.80
N LEU A 110 5.20 -20.47 5.68
CA LEU A 110 5.17 -21.63 4.78
C LEU A 110 6.47 -22.41 4.87
N GLY A 111 6.43 -23.69 4.47
CA GLY A 111 7.63 -24.51 4.32
C GLY A 111 8.56 -23.96 3.23
N ASP A 112 9.85 -24.27 3.32
CA ASP A 112 10.87 -23.73 2.40
C ASP A 112 10.67 -24.13 0.94
N ASP A 113 9.99 -25.24 0.70
CA ASP A 113 9.72 -25.84 -0.61
C ASP A 113 8.33 -25.47 -1.18
N GLU A 114 7.50 -24.74 -0.42
CA GLU A 114 6.18 -24.32 -0.88
C GLU A 114 6.23 -23.05 -1.74
N VAL A 115 5.24 -22.94 -2.63
CA VAL A 115 5.03 -21.72 -3.44
C VAL A 115 4.58 -20.59 -2.52
N HIS A 116 5.31 -19.48 -2.52
CA HIS A 116 5.08 -18.37 -1.60
C HIS A 116 4.91 -17.03 -2.32
N PHE A 117 3.68 -16.58 -2.47
CA PHE A 117 3.36 -15.25 -3.00
C PHE A 117 3.33 -14.15 -1.94
N GLY A 118 3.65 -14.45 -0.69
CA GLY A 118 3.51 -13.53 0.43
C GLY A 118 2.05 -13.33 0.86
N ALA A 119 1.85 -12.43 1.80
CA ALA A 119 0.53 -12.09 2.30
C ALA A 119 -0.37 -11.45 1.23
N GLU A 120 0.22 -10.83 0.24
CA GLU A 120 -0.48 -10.16 -0.86
C GLU A 120 -1.11 -11.14 -1.84
N SER A 121 -0.66 -12.38 -1.86
CA SER A 121 -1.05 -13.40 -2.85
C SER A 121 -0.89 -12.92 -4.30
N GLN A 122 0.09 -12.05 -4.55
CA GLN A 122 0.37 -11.45 -5.85
C GLN A 122 1.78 -11.74 -6.29
N GLY A 123 1.92 -12.12 -7.57
CA GLY A 123 3.23 -12.31 -8.19
C GLY A 123 3.91 -11.01 -8.64
N GLY A 124 3.23 -9.87 -8.57
CA GLY A 124 3.79 -8.59 -8.99
C GLY A 124 2.84 -7.42 -8.83
N LYS A 125 3.38 -6.23 -9.05
CA LYS A 125 2.66 -4.96 -8.94
C LYS A 125 3.21 -3.95 -9.93
N LEU A 126 2.33 -3.17 -10.56
CA LEU A 126 2.70 -2.12 -11.52
C LEU A 126 2.10 -0.77 -11.13
N LYS A 127 2.79 0.31 -11.49
CA LYS A 127 2.39 1.72 -11.33
C LYS A 127 2.68 2.50 -12.62
N PRO A 128 1.88 3.54 -12.98
CA PRO A 128 0.64 3.95 -12.32
C PRO A 128 -0.50 2.98 -12.63
N TYR A 129 -1.51 2.87 -11.77
CA TYR A 129 -2.69 2.08 -11.99
C TYR A 129 -3.85 2.79 -12.70
N GLN A 130 -3.74 4.10 -12.90
CA GLN A 130 -4.60 4.92 -13.74
C GLN A 130 -3.73 5.88 -14.51
N LEU A 131 -4.00 5.98 -15.81
CA LEU A 131 -3.24 6.80 -16.74
C LEU A 131 -4.20 7.39 -17.76
N LEU A 132 -4.09 8.69 -18.02
CA LEU A 132 -4.68 9.33 -19.18
C LEU A 132 -3.62 9.37 -20.27
N LEU A 133 -3.85 8.61 -21.33
CA LEU A 133 -2.97 8.55 -22.46
C LEU A 133 -3.64 9.24 -23.66
N PRO A 134 -3.04 10.27 -24.26
CA PRO A 134 -3.56 10.85 -25.49
C PRO A 134 -3.42 9.86 -26.65
N ASP A 135 -4.23 10.02 -27.69
CA ASP A 135 -4.19 9.18 -28.88
C ASP A 135 -2.77 9.11 -29.47
N GLY A 136 -2.27 7.90 -29.71
CA GLY A 136 -0.92 7.65 -30.18
C GLY A 136 0.19 7.90 -29.15
N GLY A 137 -0.16 8.10 -27.88
CA GLY A 137 0.80 8.27 -26.79
C GLY A 137 1.42 6.95 -26.36
N THR A 138 2.55 7.05 -25.65
CA THR A 138 3.23 5.94 -24.98
C THR A 138 3.24 6.16 -23.48
N ALA A 139 3.25 5.07 -22.71
CA ALA A 139 3.37 5.10 -21.28
C ALA A 139 4.43 4.11 -20.82
N GLN A 140 5.05 4.41 -19.69
CA GLN A 140 5.97 3.53 -19.00
C GLN A 140 5.37 3.15 -17.66
N PHE A 141 5.40 1.87 -17.37
CA PHE A 141 5.02 1.33 -16.08
C PHE A 141 6.25 0.86 -15.31
N THR A 142 6.25 1.09 -14.02
CA THR A 142 7.26 0.58 -13.11
C THR A 142 6.61 -0.25 -12.03
N GLY A 143 7.33 -1.20 -11.46
CA GLY A 143 6.81 -2.02 -10.40
C GLY A 143 7.78 -3.09 -9.98
N TRP A 144 7.27 -4.20 -9.48
CA TRP A 144 8.08 -5.34 -9.10
C TRP A 144 7.36 -6.65 -9.42
N ILE A 145 8.15 -7.70 -9.55
CA ILE A 145 7.68 -9.10 -9.64
C ILE A 145 8.39 -9.94 -8.58
N LEU A 146 7.71 -10.97 -8.11
CA LEU A 146 8.19 -11.91 -7.11
C LEU A 146 8.27 -13.32 -7.70
N ASN A 147 9.42 -13.97 -7.53
CA ASN A 147 9.52 -15.41 -7.73
C ASN A 147 8.92 -16.15 -6.52
N PRO A 148 7.77 -16.82 -6.66
CA PRO A 148 7.14 -17.53 -5.54
C PRO A 148 7.75 -18.92 -5.28
N PHE A 149 8.76 -19.34 -6.05
CA PHE A 149 9.37 -20.67 -5.97
C PHE A 149 10.70 -20.64 -5.20
N PRO A 150 11.08 -21.74 -4.55
CA PRO A 150 12.37 -21.86 -3.87
C PRO A 150 13.55 -22.06 -4.83
N THR A 151 13.31 -22.12 -6.13
CA THR A 151 14.30 -22.26 -7.18
C THR A 151 14.32 -21.06 -8.10
N ALA A 152 15.44 -20.81 -8.78
CA ALA A 152 15.54 -19.76 -9.78
C ALA A 152 14.52 -19.99 -10.91
N GLN A 153 13.94 -18.92 -11.41
CA GLN A 153 12.96 -18.91 -12.48
C GLN A 153 13.26 -17.81 -13.51
N GLN A 154 12.72 -17.99 -14.71
CA GLN A 154 12.63 -16.94 -15.70
C GLN A 154 11.16 -16.54 -15.86
N ALA A 155 10.88 -15.25 -15.77
CA ALA A 155 9.56 -14.69 -15.98
C ALA A 155 9.50 -13.91 -17.29
N THR A 156 8.38 -14.01 -17.99
CA THR A 156 8.04 -13.15 -19.13
C THR A 156 6.91 -12.23 -18.72
N ILE A 157 7.07 -10.94 -18.96
CA ILE A 157 6.11 -9.91 -18.59
C ILE A 157 5.63 -9.24 -19.88
N GLU A 158 4.32 -9.17 -20.02
CA GLU A 158 3.63 -8.52 -21.12
C GLU A 158 2.42 -7.78 -20.60
N LEU A 159 2.19 -6.55 -21.06
CA LEU A 159 0.98 -5.80 -20.77
C LEU A 159 -0.06 -6.10 -21.87
N ILE A 160 -1.19 -6.64 -21.47
CA ILE A 160 -2.30 -6.90 -22.39
C ILE A 160 -3.27 -5.73 -22.31
N GLY A 161 -3.33 -4.95 -23.38
CA GLY A 161 -4.24 -3.82 -23.52
C GLY A 161 -5.41 -4.12 -24.46
N PRO A 162 -6.28 -3.13 -24.72
CA PRO A 162 -7.30 -3.21 -25.77
C PRO A 162 -6.71 -3.45 -27.16
N ASP A 163 -7.55 -3.86 -28.11
CA ASP A 163 -7.15 -4.09 -29.49
C ASP A 163 -6.44 -2.87 -30.11
N GLY A 164 -5.30 -3.10 -30.74
CA GLY A 164 -4.46 -2.05 -31.35
C GLY A 164 -3.41 -1.45 -30.42
N TRP A 165 -3.33 -1.91 -29.17
CA TRP A 165 -2.22 -1.57 -28.28
C TRP A 165 -1.06 -2.54 -28.48
N GLU A 166 0.15 -1.99 -28.45
CA GLU A 166 1.37 -2.78 -28.50
C GLU A 166 2.10 -2.65 -27.16
N SER A 167 2.67 -3.74 -26.68
CA SER A 167 3.44 -3.80 -25.45
C SER A 167 4.83 -4.38 -25.73
N GLU A 168 5.81 -3.88 -25.04
CA GLU A 168 7.11 -4.52 -24.95
C GLU A 168 6.99 -5.83 -24.14
N ILE A 169 7.73 -6.85 -24.56
CA ILE A 169 7.86 -8.10 -23.80
C ILE A 169 9.20 -8.07 -23.05
N VAL A 170 9.14 -8.10 -21.73
CA VAL A 170 10.31 -8.08 -20.87
C VAL A 170 10.56 -9.47 -20.27
N GLN A 171 11.79 -9.99 -20.44
CA GLN A 171 12.23 -11.22 -19.78
C GLN A 171 13.10 -10.89 -18.58
N VAL A 172 12.83 -11.54 -17.46
CA VAL A 172 13.52 -11.31 -16.18
C VAL A 172 13.94 -12.61 -15.57
N ASP A 173 15.23 -12.77 -15.30
CA ASP A 173 15.74 -13.86 -14.48
C ASP A 173 15.61 -13.51 -13.00
N LEU A 174 15.05 -14.42 -12.23
CA LEU A 174 14.77 -14.29 -10.81
C LEU A 174 15.46 -15.41 -10.03
N GLY A 175 16.21 -15.04 -9.02
CA GLY A 175 16.71 -15.99 -8.02
C GLY A 175 15.58 -16.60 -7.18
N PRO A 176 15.90 -17.59 -6.32
CA PRO A 176 14.92 -18.18 -5.41
C PRO A 176 14.29 -17.11 -4.51
N ARG A 177 12.94 -17.05 -4.47
CA ARG A 177 12.20 -16.08 -3.63
C ARG A 177 12.56 -14.62 -3.88
N GLU A 178 13.21 -14.29 -4.99
CA GLU A 178 13.63 -12.94 -5.30
C GLU A 178 12.44 -12.07 -5.72
N GLN A 179 12.37 -10.88 -5.11
CA GLN A 179 11.57 -9.77 -5.62
C GLN A 179 12.47 -8.85 -6.42
N LYS A 180 12.08 -8.49 -7.62
CA LYS A 180 12.87 -7.65 -8.53
C LYS A 180 12.03 -6.54 -9.12
N ASP A 181 12.60 -5.34 -9.12
CA ASP A 181 11.99 -4.19 -9.76
C ASP A 181 12.03 -4.31 -11.28
N ILE A 182 10.96 -3.86 -11.92
CA ILE A 182 10.78 -3.92 -13.38
C ILE A 182 10.29 -2.58 -13.93
N SER A 183 10.53 -2.39 -15.22
CA SER A 183 9.98 -1.29 -16.02
C SER A 183 9.55 -1.84 -17.37
N ILE A 184 8.41 -1.46 -17.85
CA ILE A 184 7.83 -1.86 -19.14
C ILE A 184 7.04 -0.73 -19.77
#